data_200bc7a211398e0c531dce09c0b9da1e
#
_entry.id   200bc7a211398e0c531dce09c0b9da1e
#
_cell.length_a   1.000
_cell.length_b   1.000
_cell.length_c   1.000
_cell.angle_alpha   90.00
_cell.angle_beta   90.00
_cell.angle_gamma   90.00
#
_symmetry.space_group_name_H-M   'P 1'
#
loop_
_entity.id
_entity.type
_entity.pdbx_description
1 polymer ?
#
loop_
_entity_poly.entity_id
_entity_poly.type
_entity_poly.pdbx_seq_one_letter_code
_entity_poly.pdbx_strand_id
1 'polypeptide(L)'
;MSRRALLPSRSPALPMRGLGLLVLPFLPAVAADAPSRLADAVERRETAAIRRLLAEPAAAGPQADGTTALHWAARHDDLETGRALLAAGADANATNRYGLTPLALAAMNGSGAFVELLLAAGADPERAQPGGETPLLTAARAGRIEAVNALLARRARVDAVIEGSGQTALHWAAHEGHAAVVQALLTAGAEPCQAVAASGMTAIHFAARTGRASVVRLLLDAGVDVNEATQPPRSPARKQPRAGTSALLLAIENGHFALAAELLDRGANPNDLRSGYAPLHVLTWVRKPDSGEDDGQPVPDGSGLFTSEELIRRLVAKGADVNLRLTGGPSGGGRINRKGCTPFLLAADTADTPYLRLLHALGADPTLTNVDRCTALMAAAGLGTRSVEEEAGTEDEAIEAVEYLLTLGADLNAVAETGDTAMHGAAFANFPKVVHLLHARGAKLEVWNRPNRRGWTPLLVAEGHRFGNFKPGFSTIAAFHEVLRAHGLEPPPPTPRVEVLGYEDPG
;
A
#
# COMPACT_ATOMS: atom_id res chain seq x y z
N MET A 1 16.05 5.05 38.27
CA MET A 1 17.12 5.83 37.59
C MET A 1 17.37 5.27 36.21
N SER A 2 17.50 6.12 35.26
CA SER A 2 17.79 5.93 33.81
C SER A 2 16.56 5.65 32.92
N ARG A 3 15.97 6.74 32.44
CA ARG A 3 15.04 6.79 31.30
C ARG A 3 15.85 6.58 30.02
N ARG A 4 15.56 5.53 29.24
CA ARG A 4 15.93 5.47 27.82
C ARG A 4 14.71 5.87 27.00
N ALA A 5 14.78 7.06 26.43
CA ALA A 5 13.85 7.53 25.42
C ALA A 5 14.05 6.70 24.14
N LEU A 6 13.01 6.01 23.71
CA LEU A 6 12.92 5.41 22.38
C LEU A 6 12.55 6.51 21.38
N LEU A 7 13.51 6.86 20.53
CA LEU A 7 13.26 7.71 19.37
C LEU A 7 12.51 6.88 18.32
N PRO A 8 11.48 7.42 17.68
CA PRO A 8 10.82 6.75 16.56
C PRO A 8 11.71 6.86 15.32
N SER A 9 12.09 5.72 14.76
CA SER A 9 12.73 5.65 13.45
C SER A 9 11.70 5.97 12.35
N ARG A 10 11.54 7.25 12.05
CA ARG A 10 10.90 7.69 10.82
C ARG A 10 11.94 7.63 9.70
N SER A 11 11.87 6.63 8.85
CA SER A 11 12.43 6.74 7.50
C SER A 11 11.43 7.53 6.67
N PRO A 12 11.79 8.71 6.16
CA PRO A 12 10.89 9.47 5.32
C PRO A 12 10.82 8.81 3.93
N ALA A 13 9.62 8.45 3.50
CA ALA A 13 9.33 8.42 2.08
C ALA A 13 9.56 9.85 1.58
N LEU A 14 10.58 10.04 0.76
CA LEU A 14 10.86 11.32 0.10
C LEU A 14 9.74 11.57 -0.92
N PRO A 15 8.87 12.56 -0.71
CA PRO A 15 8.10 13.08 -1.80
C PRO A 15 9.07 13.91 -2.64
N MET A 16 9.33 13.51 -3.87
CA MET A 16 9.95 14.40 -4.85
C MET A 16 8.97 15.52 -5.20
N ARG A 17 8.83 16.47 -4.30
CA ARG A 17 8.41 17.83 -4.66
C ARG A 17 9.63 18.52 -5.24
N GLY A 18 9.41 19.19 -6.37
CA GLY A 18 10.39 19.86 -7.15
C GLY A 18 11.51 20.54 -6.33
N LEU A 19 12.73 20.42 -6.83
CA LEU A 19 13.86 21.21 -6.37
C LEU A 19 13.45 22.69 -6.42
N GLY A 20 12.92 23.17 -5.29
CA GLY A 20 12.82 24.59 -5.04
C GLY A 20 14.23 25.15 -5.01
N LEU A 21 14.48 26.09 -5.89
CA LEU A 21 15.68 26.93 -5.87
C LEU A 21 15.90 27.42 -4.43
N LEU A 22 16.92 26.87 -3.76
CA LEU A 22 17.53 27.59 -2.64
C LEU A 22 18.26 28.79 -3.25
N VAL A 23 17.60 29.93 -3.21
CA VAL A 23 18.26 31.22 -3.48
C VAL A 23 19.19 31.46 -2.30
N LEU A 24 20.44 31.06 -2.44
CA LEU A 24 21.50 31.55 -1.57
C LEU A 24 21.78 33.03 -1.91
N PRO A 25 22.07 33.88 -0.91
CA PRO A 25 22.28 35.29 -1.13
C PRO A 25 23.53 35.52 -2.01
N PHE A 26 23.38 36.48 -2.91
CA PHE A 26 24.43 37.01 -3.74
C PHE A 26 25.68 37.35 -2.90
N LEU A 27 26.72 36.53 -3.00
CA LEU A 27 28.08 36.95 -2.64
C LEU A 27 28.71 37.64 -3.86
N PRO A 28 29.43 38.75 -3.66
CA PRO A 28 29.97 39.52 -4.77
C PRO A 28 31.03 38.76 -5.54
N ALA A 29 31.12 39.09 -6.83
CA ALA A 29 32.07 38.57 -7.78
C ALA A 29 33.51 38.53 -7.21
N VAL A 30 33.98 37.29 -6.91
CA VAL A 30 35.38 37.07 -6.64
C VAL A 30 35.95 36.25 -7.79
N ALA A 31 36.97 36.81 -8.40
CA ALA A 31 38.04 36.23 -9.21
C ALA A 31 37.71 35.96 -10.69
N ALA A 32 38.29 36.79 -11.52
CA ALA A 32 38.47 36.66 -12.96
C ALA A 32 39.31 35.43 -13.41
N ASP A 33 39.81 34.60 -12.47
CA ASP A 33 40.82 33.56 -12.73
C ASP A 33 40.37 32.16 -12.25
N ALA A 34 39.08 31.93 -11.93
CA ALA A 34 38.62 30.61 -11.54
C ALA A 34 38.57 29.64 -12.73
N PRO A 35 39.10 28.39 -12.58
CA PRO A 35 39.10 27.41 -13.67
C PRO A 35 37.68 27.01 -14.13
N SER A 36 36.64 27.33 -13.37
CA SER A 36 35.23 27.04 -13.66
C SER A 36 34.53 28.07 -14.56
N ARG A 37 35.22 29.09 -15.08
CA ARG A 37 34.56 30.19 -15.84
C ARG A 37 33.68 29.73 -16.99
N LEU A 38 34.08 28.69 -17.71
CA LEU A 38 33.29 28.12 -18.79
C LEU A 38 32.05 27.40 -18.26
N ALA A 39 32.17 26.64 -17.18
CA ALA A 39 31.02 25.99 -16.53
C ALA A 39 29.98 27.04 -16.03
N ASP A 40 30.46 28.11 -15.38
CA ASP A 40 29.63 29.22 -14.88
C ASP A 40 28.91 29.96 -16.02
N ALA A 41 29.62 30.18 -17.18
CA ALA A 41 29.00 30.81 -18.35
C ALA A 41 27.94 29.93 -18.97
N VAL A 42 28.09 28.59 -19.03
CA VAL A 42 27.12 27.64 -19.55
C VAL A 42 25.94 27.53 -18.58
N GLU A 43 26.18 27.49 -17.27
CA GLU A 43 25.12 27.53 -16.24
C GLU A 43 24.21 28.72 -16.43
N ARG A 44 24.79 29.93 -16.67
CA ARG A 44 24.08 31.20 -16.86
C ARG A 44 23.55 31.39 -18.30
N ARG A 45 23.88 30.50 -19.23
CA ARG A 45 23.53 30.58 -20.67
C ARG A 45 24.08 31.83 -21.35
N GLU A 46 25.30 32.27 -20.97
CA GLU A 46 25.97 33.47 -21.50
C GLU A 46 26.65 33.15 -22.84
N THR A 47 25.90 33.07 -23.94
CA THR A 47 26.36 32.60 -25.27
C THR A 47 27.64 33.30 -25.75
N ALA A 48 27.77 34.62 -25.57
CA ALA A 48 28.99 35.35 -25.98
C ALA A 48 30.21 34.97 -25.13
N ALA A 49 30.03 34.76 -23.82
CA ALA A 49 31.05 34.31 -22.92
C ALA A 49 31.46 32.86 -23.23
N ILE A 50 30.51 31.98 -23.49
CA ILE A 50 30.77 30.58 -23.87
C ILE A 50 31.64 30.50 -25.11
N ARG A 51 31.28 31.19 -26.19
CA ARG A 51 32.09 31.20 -27.44
C ARG A 51 33.52 31.68 -27.25
N ARG A 52 33.71 32.69 -26.44
CA ARG A 52 35.04 33.20 -26.10
C ARG A 52 35.83 32.18 -25.26
N LEU A 53 35.23 31.67 -24.20
CA LEU A 53 35.88 30.79 -23.23
C LEU A 53 36.21 29.39 -23.76
N LEU A 54 35.49 28.92 -24.77
CA LEU A 54 35.81 27.67 -25.47
C LEU A 54 37.21 27.65 -26.10
N ALA A 55 37.77 28.82 -26.44
CA ALA A 55 39.15 28.93 -26.94
C ALA A 55 40.19 29.03 -25.83
N GLU A 56 39.80 29.07 -24.57
CA GLU A 56 40.67 29.22 -23.39
C GLU A 56 40.73 27.90 -22.58
N PRO A 57 41.69 26.98 -22.79
CA PRO A 57 41.73 25.70 -22.05
C PRO A 57 41.76 25.87 -20.53
N ALA A 58 42.41 26.93 -20.03
CA ALA A 58 42.50 27.25 -18.61
C ALA A 58 41.14 27.58 -17.97
N ALA A 59 40.10 27.94 -18.76
CA ALA A 59 38.75 28.26 -18.28
C ALA A 59 37.82 27.02 -18.22
N ALA A 60 38.27 25.85 -18.72
CA ALA A 60 37.45 24.67 -18.89
C ALA A 60 37.34 23.77 -17.64
N GLY A 61 37.87 24.18 -16.50
CA GLY A 61 37.84 23.44 -15.27
C GLY A 61 36.40 23.28 -14.70
N PRO A 62 36.20 22.29 -13.83
CA PRO A 62 34.92 22.09 -13.16
C PRO A 62 34.66 23.13 -12.07
N GLN A 63 33.40 23.30 -11.69
CA GLN A 63 32.97 24.03 -10.50
C GLN A 63 33.44 23.31 -9.22
N ALA A 64 33.31 23.97 -8.07
CA ALA A 64 33.77 23.43 -6.78
C ALA A 64 33.16 22.08 -6.39
N ASP A 65 32.00 21.77 -6.94
CA ASP A 65 31.30 20.48 -6.76
C ASP A 65 31.62 19.43 -7.84
N GLY A 66 32.57 19.74 -8.75
CA GLY A 66 32.92 18.88 -9.86
C GLY A 66 32.04 19.01 -11.09
N THR A 67 31.04 19.89 -11.06
CA THR A 67 30.11 20.10 -12.20
C THR A 67 30.87 20.80 -13.34
N THR A 68 30.89 20.19 -14.53
CA THR A 68 31.55 20.71 -15.72
C THR A 68 30.60 21.49 -16.61
N ALA A 69 31.10 22.25 -17.56
CA ALA A 69 30.31 22.90 -18.60
C ALA A 69 29.42 21.90 -19.37
N LEU A 70 29.92 20.67 -19.61
CA LEU A 70 29.12 19.61 -20.30
C LEU A 70 27.94 19.11 -19.48
N HIS A 71 28.05 19.07 -18.14
CA HIS A 71 26.89 18.79 -17.26
C HIS A 71 25.83 19.86 -17.44
N TRP A 72 26.18 21.14 -17.47
CA TRP A 72 25.21 22.21 -17.64
C TRP A 72 24.62 22.24 -19.03
N ALA A 73 25.42 22.01 -20.09
CA ALA A 73 24.89 21.86 -21.44
C ALA A 73 23.87 20.73 -21.54
N ALA A 74 24.18 19.57 -20.93
CA ALA A 74 23.26 18.43 -20.89
C ALA A 74 21.98 18.76 -20.09
N ARG A 75 22.11 19.44 -18.93
CA ARG A 75 20.98 19.89 -18.12
C ARG A 75 20.05 20.87 -18.85
N HIS A 76 20.64 21.74 -19.67
CA HIS A 76 19.92 22.76 -20.44
C HIS A 76 19.42 22.26 -21.80
N ASP A 77 19.78 21.05 -22.19
CA ASP A 77 19.56 20.50 -23.53
C ASP A 77 20.16 21.38 -24.66
N ASP A 78 21.32 21.99 -24.38
CA ASP A 78 22.01 22.87 -25.32
C ASP A 78 22.96 22.03 -26.20
N LEU A 79 22.43 21.48 -27.29
CA LEU A 79 23.17 20.64 -28.24
C LEU A 79 24.31 21.40 -28.94
N GLU A 80 24.15 22.69 -29.23
CA GLU A 80 25.22 23.49 -29.87
C GLU A 80 26.44 23.60 -28.96
N THR A 81 26.20 24.03 -27.72
CA THR A 81 27.25 24.09 -26.70
C THR A 81 27.82 22.70 -26.39
N GLY A 82 26.98 21.67 -26.27
CA GLY A 82 27.43 20.30 -26.03
C GLY A 82 28.39 19.79 -27.13
N ARG A 83 28.08 20.01 -28.41
CA ARG A 83 28.94 19.66 -29.54
C ARG A 83 30.27 20.42 -29.48
N ALA A 84 30.22 21.72 -29.22
CA ALA A 84 31.40 22.54 -29.12
C ALA A 84 32.34 22.12 -27.97
N LEU A 85 31.77 21.80 -26.80
CA LEU A 85 32.52 21.30 -25.64
C LEU A 85 33.19 19.95 -25.92
N LEU A 86 32.47 19.01 -26.52
CA LEU A 86 33.02 17.70 -26.88
C LEU A 86 34.12 17.82 -27.94
N ALA A 87 33.93 18.68 -28.95
CA ALA A 87 34.97 18.98 -29.95
C ALA A 87 36.21 19.63 -29.34
N ALA A 88 36.07 20.39 -28.23
CA ALA A 88 37.16 20.95 -27.44
C ALA A 88 37.77 19.96 -26.45
N GLY A 89 37.34 18.68 -26.45
CA GLY A 89 37.92 17.62 -25.63
C GLY A 89 37.31 17.50 -24.23
N ALA A 90 36.10 18.01 -24.00
CA ALA A 90 35.40 17.78 -22.74
C ALA A 90 35.19 16.30 -22.48
N ASP A 91 35.42 15.84 -21.25
CA ASP A 91 35.22 14.45 -20.85
C ASP A 91 33.71 14.13 -20.75
N ALA A 92 33.22 13.25 -21.64
CA ALA A 92 31.84 12.80 -21.67
C ALA A 92 31.44 11.95 -20.43
N ASN A 93 32.45 11.43 -19.70
CA ASN A 93 32.30 10.60 -18.52
C ASN A 93 32.60 11.32 -17.20
N ALA A 94 32.81 12.64 -17.24
CA ALA A 94 33.06 13.43 -16.05
C ALA A 94 31.96 13.22 -15.02
N THR A 95 32.32 13.15 -13.74
CA THR A 95 31.37 13.01 -12.63
C THR A 95 31.53 14.15 -11.65
N ASN A 96 30.40 14.71 -11.19
CA ASN A 96 30.44 15.68 -10.11
C ASN A 96 30.45 14.96 -8.74
N ARG A 97 30.48 15.69 -7.63
CA ARG A 97 30.49 15.14 -6.26
C ARG A 97 29.23 14.34 -5.91
N TYR A 98 28.16 14.50 -6.68
CA TYR A 98 26.92 13.74 -6.53
C TYR A 98 26.93 12.46 -7.36
N GLY A 99 28.03 12.17 -8.06
CA GLY A 99 28.16 11.02 -8.97
C GLY A 99 27.34 11.14 -10.25
N LEU A 100 26.82 12.34 -10.56
CA LEU A 100 26.08 12.58 -11.80
C LEU A 100 27.03 12.74 -12.97
N THR A 101 26.67 12.16 -14.13
CA THR A 101 27.35 12.35 -15.40
C THR A 101 26.50 13.24 -16.31
N PRO A 102 27.10 13.87 -17.37
CA PRO A 102 26.32 14.54 -18.42
C PRO A 102 25.26 13.63 -19.04
N LEU A 103 25.58 12.34 -19.24
CA LEU A 103 24.63 11.35 -19.79
C LEU A 103 23.43 11.11 -18.86
N ALA A 104 23.64 11.03 -17.54
CA ALA A 104 22.55 10.89 -16.58
C ALA A 104 21.62 12.12 -16.59
N LEU A 105 22.18 13.32 -16.73
CA LEU A 105 21.39 14.57 -16.83
C LEU A 105 20.60 14.64 -18.14
N ALA A 106 21.22 14.28 -19.27
CA ALA A 106 20.54 14.22 -20.58
C ALA A 106 19.40 13.18 -20.57
N ALA A 107 19.63 12.01 -19.93
CA ALA A 107 18.62 10.96 -19.76
C ALA A 107 17.45 11.42 -18.91
N MET A 108 17.72 12.15 -17.82
CA MET A 108 16.69 12.74 -16.95
C MET A 108 15.84 13.78 -17.67
N ASN A 109 16.45 14.62 -18.50
CA ASN A 109 15.75 15.64 -19.27
C ASN A 109 14.94 15.03 -20.44
N GLY A 110 15.39 13.90 -20.96
CA GLY A 110 14.73 13.18 -22.05
C GLY A 110 15.22 13.55 -23.45
N SER A 111 16.30 14.29 -23.56
CA SER A 111 16.87 14.64 -24.87
C SER A 111 17.57 13.44 -25.52
N GLY A 112 16.85 12.74 -26.39
CA GLY A 112 17.43 11.66 -27.19
C GLY A 112 18.63 12.12 -28.00
N ALA A 113 18.57 13.31 -28.61
CA ALA A 113 19.66 13.87 -29.42
C ALA A 113 20.91 14.18 -28.58
N PHE A 114 20.75 14.67 -27.33
CA PHE A 114 21.89 14.89 -26.43
C PHE A 114 22.47 13.57 -25.92
N VAL A 115 21.59 12.59 -25.60
CA VAL A 115 22.01 11.23 -25.25
C VAL A 115 22.83 10.62 -26.38
N GLU A 116 22.36 10.67 -27.63
CA GLU A 116 23.11 10.18 -28.80
C GLU A 116 24.45 10.88 -28.98
N LEU A 117 24.49 12.21 -28.80
CA LEU A 117 25.71 13.01 -28.87
C LEU A 117 26.77 12.53 -27.86
N LEU A 118 26.37 12.34 -26.60
CA LEU A 118 27.25 11.87 -25.56
C LEU A 118 27.72 10.43 -25.78
N LEU A 119 26.82 9.53 -26.16
CA LEU A 119 27.15 8.14 -26.48
C LEU A 119 28.11 8.04 -27.70
N ALA A 120 27.93 8.89 -28.69
CA ALA A 120 28.88 9.00 -29.83
C ALA A 120 30.24 9.51 -29.42
N ALA A 121 30.30 10.33 -28.38
CA ALA A 121 31.57 10.84 -27.78
C ALA A 121 32.21 9.87 -26.75
N GLY A 122 31.65 8.64 -26.60
CA GLY A 122 32.21 7.62 -25.70
C GLY A 122 31.73 7.71 -24.25
N ALA A 123 30.58 8.35 -24.00
CA ALA A 123 29.93 8.25 -22.68
C ALA A 123 29.53 6.80 -22.42
N ASP A 124 29.77 6.34 -21.19
CA ASP A 124 29.46 4.99 -20.74
C ASP A 124 27.96 4.89 -20.38
N PRO A 125 27.14 4.12 -21.15
CA PRO A 125 25.71 3.97 -20.87
C PRO A 125 25.41 3.22 -19.58
N GLU A 126 26.39 2.49 -19.01
CA GLU A 126 26.24 1.71 -17.79
C GLU A 126 26.75 2.44 -16.54
N ARG A 127 27.27 3.64 -16.70
CA ARG A 127 27.79 4.43 -15.57
C ARG A 127 26.68 4.79 -14.61
N ALA A 128 26.55 3.98 -13.55
CA ALA A 128 25.54 4.20 -12.52
C ALA A 128 25.88 5.37 -11.60
N GLN A 129 24.84 6.06 -11.13
CA GLN A 129 24.91 7.03 -10.05
C GLN A 129 25.12 6.32 -8.69
N PRO A 130 25.52 7.05 -7.62
CA PRO A 130 25.46 6.51 -6.26
C PRO A 130 24.05 5.96 -5.96
N GLY A 131 23.97 4.69 -5.56
CA GLY A 131 22.69 3.96 -5.42
C GLY A 131 22.36 3.03 -6.59
N GLY A 132 23.24 2.95 -7.63
CA GLY A 132 23.11 1.96 -8.69
C GLY A 132 22.16 2.34 -9.84
N GLU A 133 21.65 3.56 -9.88
CA GLU A 133 20.73 4.01 -10.95
C GLU A 133 21.52 4.33 -12.24
N THR A 134 21.30 3.54 -13.30
CA THR A 134 21.89 3.77 -14.63
C THR A 134 21.15 4.87 -15.41
N PRO A 135 21.73 5.45 -16.48
CA PRO A 135 21.03 6.38 -17.36
C PRO A 135 19.70 5.83 -17.92
N LEU A 136 19.64 4.53 -18.26
CA LEU A 136 18.42 3.89 -18.72
C LEU A 136 17.32 3.84 -17.63
N LEU A 137 17.71 3.50 -16.41
CA LEU A 137 16.80 3.54 -15.26
C LEU A 137 16.24 4.95 -15.02
N THR A 138 17.14 5.97 -15.05
CA THR A 138 16.75 7.37 -14.90
C THR A 138 15.75 7.81 -15.97
N ALA A 139 16.03 7.51 -17.25
CA ALA A 139 15.16 7.84 -18.37
C ALA A 139 13.80 7.11 -18.28
N ALA A 140 13.83 5.83 -17.91
CA ALA A 140 12.62 5.01 -17.78
C ALA A 140 11.70 5.50 -16.64
N ARG A 141 12.26 5.80 -15.47
CA ARG A 141 11.52 6.38 -14.34
C ARG A 141 10.92 7.74 -14.67
N ALA A 142 11.66 8.56 -15.42
CA ALA A 142 11.18 9.88 -15.85
C ALA A 142 10.25 9.85 -17.08
N GLY A 143 9.98 8.68 -17.68
CA GLY A 143 9.12 8.52 -18.83
C GLY A 143 9.68 9.10 -20.14
N ARG A 144 10.99 9.18 -20.27
CA ARG A 144 11.71 9.86 -21.36
C ARG A 144 11.98 8.92 -22.53
N ILE A 145 10.96 8.71 -23.37
CA ILE A 145 10.99 7.71 -24.43
C ILE A 145 12.13 7.92 -25.44
N GLU A 146 12.43 9.16 -25.82
CA GLU A 146 13.48 9.47 -26.76
C GLU A 146 14.88 9.10 -26.19
N ALA A 147 15.11 9.41 -24.93
CA ALA A 147 16.35 9.03 -24.23
C ALA A 147 16.43 7.50 -24.05
N VAL A 148 15.33 6.85 -23.69
CA VAL A 148 15.24 5.38 -23.58
C VAL A 148 15.62 4.74 -24.92
N ASN A 149 15.02 5.18 -26.03
CA ASN A 149 15.30 4.63 -27.37
C ASN A 149 16.77 4.84 -27.76
N ALA A 150 17.35 6.02 -27.49
CA ALA A 150 18.75 6.29 -27.79
C ALA A 150 19.70 5.38 -26.98
N LEU A 151 19.41 5.16 -25.70
CA LEU A 151 20.22 4.26 -24.84
C LEU A 151 20.09 2.80 -25.29
N LEU A 152 18.87 2.33 -25.59
CA LEU A 152 18.65 0.95 -26.07
C LEU A 152 19.29 0.70 -27.43
N ALA A 153 19.26 1.67 -28.35
CA ALA A 153 19.95 1.59 -29.65
C ALA A 153 21.48 1.42 -29.50
N ARG A 154 22.04 1.87 -28.38
CA ARG A 154 23.47 1.70 -28.02
C ARG A 154 23.71 0.53 -27.07
N ARG A 155 22.73 -0.40 -26.96
CA ARG A 155 22.80 -1.65 -26.19
C ARG A 155 23.01 -1.44 -24.69
N ALA A 156 22.45 -0.38 -24.11
CA ALA A 156 22.36 -0.27 -22.66
C ALA A 156 21.65 -1.51 -22.09
N ARG A 157 22.14 -2.03 -20.97
CA ARG A 157 21.60 -3.25 -20.35
C ARG A 157 20.15 -3.03 -19.87
N VAL A 158 19.20 -3.67 -20.53
CA VAL A 158 17.77 -3.49 -20.30
C VAL A 158 17.35 -3.94 -18.88
N ASP A 159 17.95 -5.00 -18.35
CA ASP A 159 17.66 -5.59 -17.04
C ASP A 159 18.70 -5.22 -15.96
N ALA A 160 19.39 -4.09 -16.12
CA ALA A 160 20.22 -3.56 -15.05
C ALA A 160 19.37 -3.30 -13.80
N VAL A 161 19.89 -3.66 -12.62
CA VAL A 161 19.18 -3.54 -11.34
C VAL A 161 19.81 -2.45 -10.46
N ILE A 162 18.98 -1.75 -9.69
CA ILE A 162 19.44 -0.86 -8.62
C ILE A 162 19.96 -1.69 -7.46
N GLU A 163 21.17 -1.42 -6.99
CA GLU A 163 21.72 -2.06 -5.81
C GLU A 163 20.80 -1.85 -4.59
N GLY A 164 20.57 -2.91 -3.80
CA GLY A 164 19.75 -2.88 -2.61
C GLY A 164 18.24 -3.04 -2.88
N SER A 165 17.67 -2.36 -3.87
CA SER A 165 16.23 -2.52 -4.17
C SER A 165 15.96 -3.67 -5.16
N GLY A 166 16.90 -3.96 -6.08
CA GLY A 166 16.72 -4.98 -7.12
C GLY A 166 15.74 -4.59 -8.22
N GLN A 167 15.35 -3.33 -8.31
CA GLN A 167 14.40 -2.84 -9.31
C GLN A 167 15.11 -2.57 -10.65
N THR A 168 14.42 -2.84 -11.76
CA THR A 168 14.85 -2.56 -13.14
C THR A 168 14.14 -1.34 -13.72
N ALA A 169 14.57 -0.92 -14.91
CA ALA A 169 13.90 0.12 -15.69
C ALA A 169 12.42 -0.21 -15.95
N LEU A 170 12.09 -1.49 -16.19
CA LEU A 170 10.71 -1.95 -16.43
C LEU A 170 9.84 -1.79 -15.17
N HIS A 171 10.36 -2.09 -13.98
CA HIS A 171 9.63 -1.90 -12.73
C HIS A 171 9.25 -0.44 -12.49
N TRP A 172 10.21 0.48 -12.72
CA TRP A 172 9.97 1.91 -12.55
C TRP A 172 9.01 2.47 -13.60
N ALA A 173 9.20 2.13 -14.87
CA ALA A 173 8.29 2.55 -15.93
C ALA A 173 6.87 2.03 -15.69
N ALA A 174 6.73 0.81 -15.17
CA ALA A 174 5.44 0.22 -14.82
C ALA A 174 4.78 0.93 -13.63
N HIS A 175 5.54 1.22 -12.58
CA HIS A 175 5.06 1.96 -11.40
C HIS A 175 4.55 3.35 -11.78
N GLU A 176 5.33 4.09 -12.57
CA GLU A 176 4.99 5.45 -12.98
C GLU A 176 3.90 5.49 -14.08
N GLY A 177 3.69 4.38 -14.79
CA GLY A 177 2.66 4.28 -15.83
C GLY A 177 3.11 4.73 -17.22
N HIS A 178 4.40 4.69 -17.49
CA HIS A 178 4.99 5.13 -18.78
C HIS A 178 4.85 4.06 -19.86
N ALA A 179 3.65 3.90 -20.41
CA ALA A 179 3.31 2.83 -21.36
C ALA A 179 4.25 2.76 -22.58
N ALA A 180 4.62 3.89 -23.18
CA ALA A 180 5.55 3.92 -24.31
C ALA A 180 6.94 3.39 -23.96
N VAL A 181 7.43 3.73 -22.75
CA VAL A 181 8.71 3.24 -22.23
C VAL A 181 8.63 1.73 -21.93
N VAL A 182 7.54 1.28 -21.30
CA VAL A 182 7.30 -0.16 -21.07
C VAL A 182 7.34 -0.93 -22.38
N GLN A 183 6.65 -0.44 -23.43
CA GLN A 183 6.66 -1.08 -24.74
C GLN A 183 8.07 -1.13 -25.35
N ALA A 184 8.83 -0.05 -25.25
CA ALA A 184 10.21 -0.01 -25.77
C ALA A 184 11.13 -0.98 -25.03
N LEU A 185 11.03 -1.06 -23.68
CA LEU A 185 11.80 -1.99 -22.87
C LEU A 185 11.47 -3.45 -23.18
N LEU A 186 10.17 -3.80 -23.30
CA LEU A 186 9.73 -5.15 -23.68
C LEU A 186 10.23 -5.51 -25.09
N THR A 187 10.17 -4.58 -26.04
CA THR A 187 10.69 -4.78 -27.42
C THR A 187 12.21 -4.99 -27.42
N ALA A 188 12.93 -4.35 -26.48
CA ALA A 188 14.37 -4.53 -26.30
C ALA A 188 14.74 -5.81 -25.54
N GLY A 189 13.76 -6.62 -25.13
CA GLY A 189 13.96 -7.90 -24.45
C GLY A 189 14.01 -7.81 -22.93
N ALA A 190 13.42 -6.77 -22.31
CA ALA A 190 13.26 -6.73 -20.87
C ALA A 190 12.45 -7.93 -20.36
N GLU A 191 12.90 -8.56 -19.28
CA GLU A 191 12.23 -9.72 -18.68
C GLU A 191 10.98 -9.26 -17.89
N PRO A 192 9.75 -9.53 -18.39
CA PRO A 192 8.53 -8.98 -17.78
C PRO A 192 8.19 -9.59 -16.42
N CYS A 193 8.64 -10.83 -16.17
CA CYS A 193 8.38 -11.58 -14.94
C CYS A 193 9.54 -11.51 -13.94
N GLN A 194 10.55 -10.67 -14.18
CA GLN A 194 11.62 -10.47 -13.20
C GLN A 194 11.05 -9.93 -11.91
N ALA A 195 11.28 -10.65 -10.80
CA ALA A 195 10.79 -10.26 -9.49
C ALA A 195 11.84 -9.46 -8.71
N VAL A 196 11.39 -8.43 -8.03
CA VAL A 196 12.22 -7.71 -7.04
C VAL A 196 12.46 -8.62 -5.83
N ALA A 197 13.72 -8.93 -5.54
CA ALA A 197 14.10 -9.90 -4.51
C ALA A 197 13.53 -9.60 -3.12
N ALA A 198 13.38 -8.33 -2.75
CA ALA A 198 12.89 -7.91 -1.44
C ALA A 198 11.37 -8.06 -1.29
N SER A 199 10.58 -7.89 -2.37
CA SER A 199 9.12 -7.86 -2.31
C SER A 199 8.44 -9.00 -3.08
N GLY A 200 9.17 -9.69 -3.95
CA GLY A 200 8.60 -10.65 -4.88
C GLY A 200 7.66 -10.04 -5.92
N MET A 201 7.63 -8.71 -6.04
CA MET A 201 6.80 -8.00 -7.01
C MET A 201 7.48 -7.96 -8.37
N THR A 202 6.70 -8.17 -9.43
CA THR A 202 7.09 -7.98 -10.83
C THR A 202 6.47 -6.71 -11.40
N ALA A 203 6.77 -6.36 -12.64
CA ALA A 203 6.27 -5.14 -13.28
C ALA A 203 4.74 -5.02 -13.23
N ILE A 204 3.99 -6.13 -13.42
CA ILE A 204 2.52 -6.11 -13.37
C ILE A 204 1.98 -5.76 -11.98
N HIS A 205 2.66 -6.21 -10.92
CA HIS A 205 2.28 -5.90 -9.55
C HIS A 205 2.46 -4.40 -9.25
N PHE A 206 3.56 -3.79 -9.71
CA PHE A 206 3.77 -2.35 -9.56
C PHE A 206 2.71 -1.54 -10.33
N ALA A 207 2.41 -1.93 -11.57
CA ALA A 207 1.39 -1.28 -12.38
C ALA A 207 -0.03 -1.41 -11.79
N ALA A 208 -0.38 -2.60 -11.29
CA ALA A 208 -1.69 -2.85 -10.67
C ALA A 208 -1.87 -2.07 -9.37
N ARG A 209 -0.83 -2.03 -8.51
CA ARG A 209 -0.82 -1.26 -7.26
C ARG A 209 -1.05 0.23 -7.48
N THR A 210 -0.58 0.78 -8.59
CA THR A 210 -0.71 2.22 -8.91
C THR A 210 -1.79 2.51 -9.96
N GLY A 211 -2.60 1.53 -10.33
CA GLY A 211 -3.74 1.69 -11.24
C GLY A 211 -3.37 1.97 -12.70
N ARG A 212 -2.20 1.53 -13.16
CA ARG A 212 -1.70 1.81 -14.51
C ARG A 212 -2.27 0.84 -15.55
N ALA A 213 -3.55 0.95 -15.84
CA ALA A 213 -4.28 0.00 -16.72
C ALA A 213 -3.63 -0.19 -18.11
N SER A 214 -3.12 0.88 -18.73
CA SER A 214 -2.44 0.77 -20.03
C SER A 214 -1.17 -0.10 -19.97
N VAL A 215 -0.41 0.01 -18.87
CA VAL A 215 0.79 -0.80 -18.63
C VAL A 215 0.42 -2.25 -18.33
N VAL A 216 -0.61 -2.47 -17.50
CA VAL A 216 -1.11 -3.82 -17.19
C VAL A 216 -1.50 -4.53 -18.49
N ARG A 217 -2.22 -3.87 -19.41
CA ARG A 217 -2.56 -4.43 -20.72
C ARG A 217 -1.33 -4.84 -21.53
N LEU A 218 -0.34 -3.96 -21.62
CA LEU A 218 0.91 -4.25 -22.36
C LEU A 218 1.65 -5.46 -21.79
N LEU A 219 1.71 -5.59 -20.47
CA LEU A 219 2.37 -6.72 -19.82
C LEU A 219 1.62 -8.04 -20.06
N LEU A 220 0.28 -8.02 -19.97
CA LEU A 220 -0.55 -9.19 -20.29
C LEU A 220 -0.44 -9.57 -21.78
N ASP A 221 -0.43 -8.59 -22.68
CA ASP A 221 -0.25 -8.82 -24.12
C ASP A 221 1.17 -9.33 -24.44
N ALA A 222 2.16 -9.04 -23.60
CA ALA A 222 3.51 -9.61 -23.64
C ALA A 222 3.61 -11.03 -23.05
N GLY A 223 2.49 -11.61 -22.59
CA GLY A 223 2.42 -12.99 -22.12
C GLY A 223 2.61 -13.18 -20.60
N VAL A 224 2.59 -12.10 -19.81
CA VAL A 224 2.56 -12.22 -18.34
C VAL A 224 1.28 -12.91 -17.90
N ASP A 225 1.38 -13.90 -17.02
CA ASP A 225 0.20 -14.55 -16.44
C ASP A 225 -0.62 -13.56 -15.58
N VAL A 226 -1.90 -13.39 -15.92
CA VAL A 226 -2.81 -12.53 -15.14
C VAL A 226 -2.94 -12.95 -13.68
N ASN A 227 -2.66 -14.23 -13.39
CA ASN A 227 -2.66 -14.82 -12.06
C ASN A 227 -1.26 -14.91 -11.45
N GLU A 228 -0.26 -14.25 -12.02
CA GLU A 228 1.05 -14.15 -11.39
C GLU A 228 0.91 -13.57 -9.96
N ALA A 229 1.68 -14.12 -9.04
CA ALA A 229 1.58 -13.77 -7.63
C ALA A 229 2.94 -13.47 -7.02
N THR A 230 2.97 -12.52 -6.11
CA THR A 230 4.17 -12.13 -5.38
C THR A 230 4.79 -13.30 -4.61
N GLN A 231 6.12 -13.39 -4.63
CA GLN A 231 6.89 -14.39 -3.90
C GLN A 231 7.97 -13.71 -3.04
N PRO A 232 7.59 -12.95 -2.00
CA PRO A 232 8.55 -12.29 -1.14
C PRO A 232 9.37 -13.32 -0.34
N PRO A 233 10.56 -12.93 0.18
CA PRO A 233 11.33 -13.77 1.09
C PRO A 233 10.52 -14.10 2.35
N ARG A 234 10.92 -15.14 3.08
CA ARG A 234 10.20 -15.70 4.26
C ARG A 234 9.86 -14.68 5.35
N SER A 235 10.49 -13.53 5.37
CA SER A 235 10.26 -12.46 6.35
C SER A 235 10.16 -11.11 5.64
N PRO A 236 9.04 -10.81 4.98
CA PRO A 236 8.87 -9.53 4.28
C PRO A 236 8.84 -8.37 5.28
N ALA A 237 9.33 -7.21 4.86
CA ALA A 237 9.19 -5.99 5.65
C ALA A 237 7.69 -5.62 5.80
N ARG A 238 7.32 -4.99 6.93
CA ARG A 238 5.93 -4.73 7.35
C ARG A 238 5.04 -4.03 6.31
N LYS A 239 5.64 -3.34 5.33
CA LYS A 239 4.92 -2.59 4.26
C LYS A 239 4.95 -3.30 2.89
N GLN A 240 5.35 -4.55 2.83
CA GLN A 240 5.40 -5.31 1.56
C GLN A 240 4.14 -6.14 1.37
N PRO A 241 3.74 -6.41 0.11
CA PRO A 241 2.64 -7.33 -0.17
C PRO A 241 2.90 -8.69 0.44
N ARG A 242 1.84 -9.37 0.87
CA ARG A 242 1.91 -10.76 1.34
C ARG A 242 2.35 -11.67 0.20
N ALA A 243 2.99 -12.80 0.55
CA ALA A 243 3.21 -13.85 -0.44
C ALA A 243 1.88 -14.29 -1.06
N GLY A 244 1.88 -14.54 -2.35
CA GLY A 244 0.67 -14.95 -3.06
C GLY A 244 -0.28 -13.83 -3.46
N THR A 245 0.09 -12.56 -3.28
CA THR A 245 -0.74 -11.43 -3.72
C THR A 245 -0.68 -11.28 -5.24
N SER A 246 -1.83 -11.34 -5.91
CA SER A 246 -1.96 -11.14 -7.35
C SER A 246 -2.18 -9.68 -7.73
N ALA A 247 -2.02 -9.38 -9.04
CA ALA A 247 -2.33 -8.05 -9.58
C ALA A 247 -3.79 -7.65 -9.32
N LEU A 248 -4.74 -8.61 -9.35
CA LEU A 248 -6.15 -8.38 -9.02
C LEU A 248 -6.31 -7.89 -7.57
N LEU A 249 -5.66 -8.55 -6.62
CA LEU A 249 -5.74 -8.15 -5.21
C LEU A 249 -5.11 -6.78 -4.98
N LEU A 250 -3.95 -6.50 -5.58
CA LEU A 250 -3.31 -5.17 -5.48
C LEU A 250 -4.19 -4.06 -6.05
N ALA A 251 -4.87 -4.30 -7.18
CA ALA A 251 -5.80 -3.34 -7.74
C ALA A 251 -6.98 -3.07 -6.78
N ILE A 252 -7.53 -4.10 -6.16
CA ILE A 252 -8.63 -3.98 -5.20
C ILE A 252 -8.18 -3.25 -3.92
N GLU A 253 -7.06 -3.68 -3.32
CA GLU A 253 -6.51 -3.10 -2.09
C GLU A 253 -6.18 -1.60 -2.25
N ASN A 254 -5.91 -1.15 -3.47
CA ASN A 254 -5.62 0.25 -3.77
C ASN A 254 -6.79 0.99 -4.45
N GLY A 255 -8.01 0.44 -4.44
CA GLY A 255 -9.22 1.10 -4.95
C GLY A 255 -9.31 1.24 -6.47
N HIS A 256 -8.47 0.54 -7.23
CA HIS A 256 -8.48 0.58 -8.69
C HIS A 256 -9.50 -0.41 -9.27
N PHE A 257 -10.79 -0.22 -8.92
CA PHE A 257 -11.85 -1.17 -9.21
C PHE A 257 -12.11 -1.39 -10.70
N ALA A 258 -11.97 -0.34 -11.53
CA ALA A 258 -12.08 -0.48 -12.97
C ALA A 258 -10.97 -1.39 -13.55
N LEU A 259 -9.74 -1.25 -13.04
CA LEU A 259 -8.63 -2.13 -13.41
C LEU A 259 -8.87 -3.56 -12.91
N ALA A 260 -9.37 -3.72 -11.69
CA ALA A 260 -9.72 -5.03 -11.14
C ALA A 260 -10.78 -5.74 -12.02
N ALA A 261 -11.80 -5.01 -12.51
CA ALA A 261 -12.80 -5.54 -13.43
C ALA A 261 -12.17 -5.95 -14.77
N GLU A 262 -11.23 -5.18 -15.30
CA GLU A 262 -10.50 -5.52 -16.53
C GLU A 262 -9.64 -6.78 -16.33
N LEU A 263 -8.94 -6.92 -15.21
CA LEU A 263 -8.17 -8.12 -14.87
C LEU A 263 -9.07 -9.38 -14.79
N LEU A 264 -10.28 -9.24 -14.21
CA LEU A 264 -11.28 -10.32 -14.24
C LEU A 264 -11.72 -10.70 -15.65
N ASP A 265 -11.85 -9.73 -16.57
CA ASP A 265 -12.15 -10.00 -17.98
C ASP A 265 -11.03 -10.71 -18.70
N ARG A 266 -9.79 -10.49 -18.27
CA ARG A 266 -8.60 -11.18 -18.76
C ARG A 266 -8.35 -12.53 -18.09
N GLY A 267 -9.25 -13.00 -17.20
CA GLY A 267 -9.18 -14.34 -16.59
C GLY A 267 -8.50 -14.38 -15.22
N ALA A 268 -8.37 -13.25 -14.52
CA ALA A 268 -7.90 -13.27 -13.15
C ALA A 268 -8.84 -14.10 -12.26
N ASN A 269 -8.26 -14.93 -11.39
CA ASN A 269 -9.00 -15.82 -10.49
C ASN A 269 -9.71 -15.05 -9.38
N PRO A 270 -11.05 -14.99 -9.35
CA PRO A 270 -11.81 -14.28 -8.32
C PRO A 270 -11.79 -14.96 -6.96
N ASN A 271 -11.28 -16.19 -6.87
CA ASN A 271 -11.23 -17.02 -5.65
C ASN A 271 -9.79 -17.27 -5.17
N ASP A 272 -8.81 -16.47 -5.59
CA ASP A 272 -7.42 -16.66 -5.24
C ASP A 272 -7.17 -16.42 -3.74
N LEU A 273 -6.83 -17.47 -3.02
CA LEU A 273 -6.52 -17.46 -1.58
C LEU A 273 -5.02 -17.52 -1.26
N ARG A 274 -4.13 -17.47 -2.26
CA ARG A 274 -2.68 -17.63 -2.05
C ARG A 274 -2.09 -16.58 -1.11
N SER A 275 -2.67 -15.38 -1.06
CA SER A 275 -2.30 -14.31 -0.10
C SER A 275 -2.90 -14.50 1.30
N GLY A 276 -3.76 -15.49 1.47
CA GLY A 276 -4.57 -15.73 2.67
C GLY A 276 -5.97 -15.13 2.59
N TYR A 277 -6.29 -14.31 1.58
CA TYR A 277 -7.59 -13.67 1.38
C TYR A 277 -7.96 -13.62 -0.10
N ALA A 278 -9.22 -13.87 -0.42
CA ALA A 278 -9.75 -13.68 -1.76
C ALA A 278 -10.37 -12.26 -1.93
N PRO A 279 -10.60 -11.81 -3.18
CA PRO A 279 -11.16 -10.50 -3.49
C PRO A 279 -12.35 -10.04 -2.65
N LEU A 280 -13.37 -10.89 -2.46
CA LEU A 280 -14.54 -10.55 -1.66
C LEU A 280 -14.21 -10.35 -0.17
N HIS A 281 -13.20 -11.03 0.38
CA HIS A 281 -12.75 -10.80 1.75
C HIS A 281 -12.00 -9.46 1.86
N VAL A 282 -11.14 -9.16 0.89
CA VAL A 282 -10.36 -7.90 0.87
C VAL A 282 -11.28 -6.69 0.84
N LEU A 283 -12.39 -6.76 0.11
CA LEU A 283 -13.35 -5.67 0.02
C LEU A 283 -13.97 -5.29 1.37
N THR A 284 -13.96 -6.14 2.40
CA THR A 284 -14.47 -5.76 3.72
C THR A 284 -13.72 -4.58 4.32
N TRP A 285 -12.38 -4.64 4.36
CA TRP A 285 -11.59 -3.54 4.92
C TRP A 285 -11.27 -2.42 3.92
N VAL A 286 -11.35 -2.69 2.61
CA VAL A 286 -11.27 -1.61 1.60
C VAL A 286 -12.49 -0.71 1.67
N ARG A 287 -13.67 -1.28 1.90
CA ARG A 287 -14.94 -0.53 2.05
C ARG A 287 -15.07 0.15 3.42
N LYS A 288 -14.55 -0.48 4.46
CA LYS A 288 -14.61 -0.02 5.84
C LYS A 288 -13.23 -0.18 6.48
N PRO A 289 -12.27 0.75 6.23
CA PRO A 289 -10.96 0.72 6.86
C PRO A 289 -11.05 1.09 8.34
N ASP A 290 -10.08 0.58 9.13
CA ASP A 290 -9.92 0.99 10.52
C ASP A 290 -9.55 2.49 10.58
N SER A 291 -10.19 3.25 11.47
CA SER A 291 -10.02 4.72 11.55
C SER A 291 -8.68 5.16 12.16
N GLY A 292 -7.96 4.26 12.83
CA GLY A 292 -6.65 4.53 13.47
C GLY A 292 -5.43 4.40 12.56
N GLU A 293 -5.58 3.86 11.37
CA GLU A 293 -4.49 3.70 10.39
C GLU A 293 -4.69 4.65 9.21
N ASP A 294 -4.29 5.92 9.36
CA ASP A 294 -4.22 6.88 8.24
C ASP A 294 -3.00 6.57 7.34
N ASP A 295 -3.02 5.40 6.73
CA ASP A 295 -1.98 4.94 5.78
C ASP A 295 -2.29 5.35 4.32
N GLY A 296 -3.18 6.33 4.12
CA GLY A 296 -3.61 6.74 2.79
C GLY A 296 -4.43 5.66 2.07
N GLN A 297 -5.21 4.92 2.81
CA GLN A 297 -6.14 3.92 2.26
C GLN A 297 -7.06 4.56 1.23
N PRO A 298 -7.34 3.87 0.12
CA PRO A 298 -8.24 4.40 -0.90
C PRO A 298 -9.65 4.59 -0.35
N VAL A 299 -10.33 5.61 -0.87
CA VAL A 299 -11.75 5.81 -0.55
C VAL A 299 -12.54 4.56 -0.97
N PRO A 300 -13.47 4.06 -0.14
CA PRO A 300 -14.25 2.85 -0.42
C PRO A 300 -14.94 2.80 -1.79
N ASP A 301 -15.30 3.93 -2.35
CA ASP A 301 -15.93 4.03 -3.67
C ASP A 301 -14.93 4.07 -4.84
N GLY A 302 -13.65 3.90 -4.55
CA GLY A 302 -12.60 3.77 -5.55
C GLY A 302 -12.21 5.07 -6.24
N SER A 303 -11.30 4.96 -7.19
CA SER A 303 -10.89 6.05 -8.07
C SER A 303 -11.67 5.98 -9.38
N GLY A 304 -12.67 6.82 -9.56
CA GLY A 304 -13.43 6.90 -10.81
C GLY A 304 -14.90 6.53 -10.70
N LEU A 305 -15.52 6.22 -11.84
CA LEU A 305 -16.95 5.94 -11.94
C LEU A 305 -17.34 4.48 -11.60
N PHE A 306 -16.37 3.58 -11.40
CA PHE A 306 -16.62 2.16 -11.12
C PHE A 306 -16.58 1.92 -9.61
N THR A 307 -17.73 1.59 -9.04
CA THR A 307 -17.92 1.45 -7.59
C THR A 307 -17.48 0.07 -7.06
N SER A 308 -17.29 -0.04 -5.75
CA SER A 308 -17.05 -1.32 -5.07
C SER A 308 -18.24 -2.29 -5.27
N GLU A 309 -19.49 -1.78 -5.31
CA GLU A 309 -20.66 -2.60 -5.55
C GLU A 309 -20.66 -3.21 -6.95
N GLU A 310 -20.34 -2.43 -7.99
CA GLU A 310 -20.20 -2.92 -9.36
C GLU A 310 -19.11 -3.98 -9.46
N LEU A 311 -17.98 -3.79 -8.76
CA LEU A 311 -16.92 -4.79 -8.69
C LEU A 311 -17.38 -6.09 -8.03
N ILE A 312 -18.11 -6.03 -6.91
CA ILE A 312 -18.65 -7.20 -6.22
C ILE A 312 -19.55 -8.00 -7.16
N ARG A 313 -20.47 -7.33 -7.86
CA ARG A 313 -21.36 -7.97 -8.85
C ARG A 313 -20.53 -8.59 -9.99
N ARG A 314 -19.47 -7.91 -10.44
CA ARG A 314 -18.57 -8.42 -11.48
C ARG A 314 -17.80 -9.65 -11.01
N LEU A 315 -17.26 -9.63 -9.80
CA LEU A 315 -16.57 -10.76 -9.18
C LEU A 315 -17.48 -12.00 -9.16
N VAL A 316 -18.71 -11.85 -8.68
CA VAL A 316 -19.66 -12.96 -8.62
C VAL A 316 -20.04 -13.44 -10.03
N ALA A 317 -20.28 -12.52 -10.98
CA ALA A 317 -20.52 -12.88 -12.38
C ALA A 317 -19.35 -13.63 -13.03
N LYS A 318 -18.12 -13.43 -12.54
CA LYS A 318 -16.91 -14.13 -12.97
C LYS A 318 -16.60 -15.38 -12.12
N GLY A 319 -17.53 -15.80 -11.27
CA GLY A 319 -17.42 -17.04 -10.50
C GLY A 319 -16.81 -16.91 -9.11
N ALA A 320 -16.79 -15.71 -8.52
CA ALA A 320 -16.43 -15.58 -7.12
C ALA A 320 -17.43 -16.35 -6.24
N ASP A 321 -16.93 -17.20 -5.38
CA ASP A 321 -17.74 -17.90 -4.37
C ASP A 321 -18.01 -16.95 -3.18
N VAL A 322 -19.24 -16.52 -3.04
CA VAL A 322 -19.70 -15.63 -1.95
C VAL A 322 -19.61 -16.29 -0.57
N ASN A 323 -19.50 -17.62 -0.52
CA ASN A 323 -19.38 -18.43 0.69
C ASN A 323 -17.95 -18.97 0.90
N LEU A 324 -16.98 -18.50 0.13
CA LEU A 324 -15.60 -18.94 0.23
C LEU A 324 -15.07 -18.72 1.65
N ARG A 325 -14.51 -19.78 2.23
CA ARG A 325 -13.98 -19.74 3.60
C ARG A 325 -12.48 -19.51 3.61
N LEU A 326 -12.02 -18.63 4.48
CA LEU A 326 -10.59 -18.46 4.74
C LEU A 326 -9.97 -19.73 5.33
N THR A 327 -8.81 -20.13 4.81
CA THR A 327 -8.08 -21.33 5.29
C THR A 327 -7.15 -21.03 6.47
N GLY A 328 -6.85 -19.75 6.69
CA GLY A 328 -5.97 -19.26 7.74
C GLY A 328 -6.23 -17.78 8.03
N GLY A 329 -5.34 -17.16 8.74
CA GLY A 329 -5.40 -15.75 9.12
C GLY A 329 -5.01 -15.54 10.58
N PRO A 330 -4.82 -14.30 11.02
CA PRO A 330 -4.53 -14.02 12.42
C PRO A 330 -5.66 -14.51 13.32
N SER A 331 -5.28 -15.22 14.39
CA SER A 331 -6.15 -15.69 15.45
C SER A 331 -5.53 -15.31 16.79
N GLY A 332 -6.37 -15.16 17.82
CA GLY A 332 -5.91 -14.83 19.16
C GLY A 332 -5.82 -13.32 19.45
N GLY A 333 -5.45 -12.97 20.67
CA GLY A 333 -5.33 -11.58 21.12
C GLY A 333 -6.64 -10.80 21.15
N GLY A 334 -7.79 -11.47 21.23
CA GLY A 334 -9.13 -10.84 21.33
C GLY A 334 -9.85 -10.60 20.01
N ARG A 335 -9.21 -10.81 18.86
CA ARG A 335 -9.89 -10.72 17.54
C ARG A 335 -10.64 -12.02 17.23
N ILE A 336 -11.70 -11.92 16.40
CA ILE A 336 -12.35 -13.14 15.89
C ILE A 336 -11.32 -13.94 15.06
N ASN A 337 -11.41 -15.26 15.16
CA ASN A 337 -10.56 -16.15 14.40
C ASN A 337 -10.90 -16.06 12.91
N ARG A 338 -9.96 -15.62 12.09
CA ARG A 338 -10.18 -15.44 10.64
C ARG A 338 -10.38 -16.78 9.91
N LYS A 339 -9.87 -17.89 10.44
CA LYS A 339 -10.02 -19.20 9.81
C LYS A 339 -11.49 -19.60 9.75
N GLY A 340 -11.96 -19.94 8.57
CA GLY A 340 -13.36 -20.29 8.31
C GLY A 340 -14.29 -19.08 8.10
N CYS A 341 -13.82 -17.84 8.23
CA CYS A 341 -14.64 -16.67 7.91
C CYS A 341 -15.00 -16.63 6.43
N THR A 342 -16.24 -16.28 6.16
CA THR A 342 -16.74 -15.94 4.83
C THR A 342 -16.71 -14.43 4.62
N PRO A 343 -16.83 -13.92 3.37
CA PRO A 343 -17.00 -12.48 3.13
C PRO A 343 -18.17 -11.88 3.91
N PHE A 344 -19.27 -12.61 4.05
CA PHE A 344 -20.45 -12.19 4.80
C PHE A 344 -20.15 -12.00 6.29
N LEU A 345 -19.45 -12.95 6.91
CA LEU A 345 -19.06 -12.84 8.31
C LEU A 345 -18.09 -11.68 8.56
N LEU A 346 -17.14 -11.44 7.63
CA LEU A 346 -16.25 -10.29 7.73
C LEU A 346 -16.94 -8.94 7.49
N ALA A 347 -17.95 -8.90 6.62
CA ALA A 347 -18.77 -7.71 6.44
C ALA A 347 -19.59 -7.39 7.71
N ALA A 348 -20.01 -8.42 8.47
CA ALA A 348 -20.64 -8.25 9.78
C ALA A 348 -19.66 -7.73 10.83
N ASP A 349 -18.39 -8.19 10.80
CA ASP A 349 -17.31 -7.75 11.71
C ASP A 349 -17.02 -6.24 11.57
N THR A 350 -17.19 -5.68 10.36
CA THR A 350 -17.05 -4.24 10.09
C THR A 350 -18.37 -3.47 10.12
N ALA A 351 -19.48 -4.10 10.47
CA ALA A 351 -20.83 -3.54 10.44
C ALA A 351 -21.20 -2.86 9.11
N ASP A 352 -20.74 -3.42 7.96
CA ASP A 352 -21.07 -2.92 6.62
C ASP A 352 -22.41 -3.51 6.15
N THR A 353 -23.54 -2.96 6.63
CA THR A 353 -24.88 -3.43 6.28
C THR A 353 -25.17 -3.39 4.78
N PRO A 354 -24.79 -2.37 4.00
CA PRO A 354 -24.91 -2.38 2.55
C PRO A 354 -24.22 -3.60 1.91
N TYR A 355 -23.02 -3.95 2.38
CA TYR A 355 -22.30 -5.11 1.87
C TYR A 355 -22.96 -6.43 2.29
N LEU A 356 -23.43 -6.55 3.53
CA LEU A 356 -24.23 -7.70 3.98
C LEU A 356 -25.45 -7.93 3.09
N ARG A 357 -26.22 -6.88 2.81
CA ARG A 357 -27.40 -6.96 1.92
C ARG A 357 -27.02 -7.40 0.52
N LEU A 358 -25.94 -6.83 -0.03
CA LEU A 358 -25.47 -7.19 -1.37
C LEU A 358 -25.00 -8.65 -1.44
N LEU A 359 -24.17 -9.09 -0.49
CA LEU A 359 -23.69 -10.47 -0.45
C LEU A 359 -24.86 -11.47 -0.29
N HIS A 360 -25.82 -11.18 0.59
CA HIS A 360 -27.01 -12.01 0.77
C HIS A 360 -27.83 -12.08 -0.52
N ALA A 361 -28.06 -10.95 -1.19
CA ALA A 361 -28.76 -10.92 -2.48
C ALA A 361 -28.04 -11.70 -3.58
N LEU A 362 -26.71 -11.87 -3.46
CA LEU A 362 -25.89 -12.65 -4.37
C LEU A 362 -25.71 -14.11 -3.94
N GLY A 363 -26.42 -14.57 -2.88
CA GLY A 363 -26.47 -15.97 -2.45
C GLY A 363 -25.53 -16.32 -1.29
N ALA A 364 -25.04 -15.33 -0.54
CA ALA A 364 -24.31 -15.62 0.69
C ALA A 364 -25.22 -16.26 1.74
N ASP A 365 -24.73 -17.32 2.39
CA ASP A 365 -25.41 -17.99 3.49
C ASP A 365 -25.09 -17.28 4.82
N PRO A 366 -26.08 -16.61 5.46
CA PRO A 366 -25.87 -15.86 6.69
C PRO A 366 -25.62 -16.74 7.91
N THR A 367 -25.83 -18.06 7.81
CA THR A 367 -25.70 -19.01 8.91
C THR A 367 -24.27 -19.56 9.08
N LEU A 368 -23.40 -19.31 8.10
CA LEU A 368 -22.03 -19.80 8.11
C LEU A 368 -21.20 -19.10 9.20
N THR A 369 -20.57 -19.90 10.04
CA THR A 369 -19.69 -19.45 11.12
C THR A 369 -18.22 -19.71 10.81
N ASN A 370 -17.31 -19.07 11.53
CA ASN A 370 -15.90 -19.44 11.52
C ASN A 370 -15.61 -20.75 12.30
N VAL A 371 -14.34 -21.12 12.45
CA VAL A 371 -13.95 -22.37 13.17
C VAL A 371 -14.31 -22.34 14.66
N ASP A 372 -14.42 -21.15 15.27
CA ASP A 372 -14.83 -20.99 16.68
C ASP A 372 -16.34 -20.85 16.84
N ARG A 373 -17.13 -21.14 15.80
CA ARG A 373 -18.59 -20.98 15.75
C ARG A 373 -19.06 -19.55 16.03
N CYS A 374 -18.21 -18.55 15.77
CA CYS A 374 -18.62 -17.16 15.80
C CYS A 374 -19.62 -16.89 14.67
N THR A 375 -20.79 -16.37 15.00
CA THR A 375 -21.85 -16.02 14.04
C THR A 375 -21.67 -14.60 13.52
N ALA A 376 -22.30 -14.28 12.38
CA ALA A 376 -22.35 -12.92 11.86
C ALA A 376 -22.98 -11.94 12.86
N LEU A 377 -23.99 -12.39 13.64
CA LEU A 377 -24.63 -11.56 14.68
C LEU A 377 -23.64 -11.20 15.80
N MET A 378 -22.83 -12.16 16.25
CA MET A 378 -21.81 -11.90 17.27
C MET A 378 -20.78 -10.90 16.77
N ALA A 379 -20.31 -11.07 15.53
CA ALA A 379 -19.33 -10.16 14.89
C ALA A 379 -19.92 -8.76 14.76
N ALA A 380 -21.14 -8.61 14.22
CA ALA A 380 -21.83 -7.33 14.09
C ALA A 380 -22.10 -6.63 15.44
N ALA A 381 -22.30 -7.40 16.50
CA ALA A 381 -22.44 -6.87 17.85
C ALA A 381 -21.09 -6.39 18.45
N GLY A 382 -19.96 -6.59 17.74
CA GLY A 382 -18.65 -6.12 18.14
C GLY A 382 -17.75 -7.17 18.79
N LEU A 383 -18.06 -8.47 18.63
CA LEU A 383 -17.15 -9.53 19.10
C LEU A 383 -15.85 -9.47 18.33
N GLY A 384 -14.74 -9.31 19.04
CA GLY A 384 -13.41 -9.20 18.43
C GLY A 384 -12.84 -7.79 18.42
N THR A 385 -13.58 -6.79 18.87
CA THR A 385 -13.10 -5.41 19.01
C THR A 385 -12.01 -5.33 20.10
N ARG A 386 -10.84 -4.80 19.71
CA ARG A 386 -9.70 -4.59 20.63
C ARG A 386 -9.48 -3.13 20.97
N SER A 387 -9.64 -2.27 19.98
CA SER A 387 -9.44 -0.82 20.08
C SER A 387 -10.77 -0.15 19.78
N VAL A 388 -11.51 0.16 20.83
CA VAL A 388 -12.79 0.88 20.71
C VAL A 388 -12.54 2.25 20.08
N GLU A 389 -13.40 2.63 19.12
CA GLU A 389 -13.31 3.87 18.34
C GLU A 389 -12.21 3.90 17.25
N GLU A 390 -11.31 2.90 17.19
CA GLU A 390 -10.27 2.81 16.17
C GLU A 390 -10.59 1.77 15.09
N GLU A 391 -11.38 0.75 15.42
CA GLU A 391 -11.79 -0.30 14.49
C GLU A 391 -13.03 0.11 13.69
N ALA A 392 -13.23 -0.52 12.52
CA ALA A 392 -14.33 -0.22 11.63
C ALA A 392 -15.71 -0.55 12.27
N GLY A 393 -16.68 0.31 12.03
CA GLY A 393 -18.05 0.16 12.51
C GLY A 393 -18.36 0.98 13.77
N THR A 394 -19.31 1.91 13.61
CA THR A 394 -19.88 2.68 14.72
C THR A 394 -20.99 1.89 15.40
N GLU A 395 -21.39 2.30 16.60
CA GLU A 395 -22.53 1.66 17.30
C GLU A 395 -23.85 1.73 16.52
N ASP A 396 -24.11 2.84 15.83
CA ASP A 396 -25.35 2.99 15.04
C ASP A 396 -25.32 2.07 13.79
N GLU A 397 -24.16 1.88 13.16
CA GLU A 397 -24.00 0.89 12.09
C GLU A 397 -24.11 -0.56 12.59
N ALA A 398 -23.58 -0.85 13.79
CA ALA A 398 -23.72 -2.14 14.44
C ALA A 398 -25.20 -2.45 14.74
N ILE A 399 -25.99 -1.46 15.18
CA ILE A 399 -27.44 -1.58 15.36
C ILE A 399 -28.11 -1.99 14.05
N GLU A 400 -27.81 -1.28 12.93
CA GLU A 400 -28.39 -1.59 11.63
C GLU A 400 -28.02 -3.01 11.17
N ALA A 401 -26.74 -3.40 11.34
CA ALA A 401 -26.28 -4.73 10.98
C ALA A 401 -26.95 -5.83 11.82
N VAL A 402 -27.01 -5.65 13.16
CA VAL A 402 -27.68 -6.57 14.08
C VAL A 402 -29.16 -6.72 13.73
N GLU A 403 -29.86 -5.61 13.50
CA GLU A 403 -31.29 -5.65 13.11
C GLU A 403 -31.50 -6.41 11.79
N TYR A 404 -30.66 -6.12 10.79
CA TYR A 404 -30.69 -6.81 9.51
C TYR A 404 -30.50 -8.33 9.69
N LEU A 405 -29.47 -8.74 10.43
CA LEU A 405 -29.17 -10.16 10.67
C LEU A 405 -30.32 -10.87 11.42
N LEU A 406 -30.96 -10.19 12.37
CA LEU A 406 -32.15 -10.73 13.04
C LEU A 406 -33.32 -10.92 12.06
N THR A 407 -33.53 -10.07 11.06
CA THR A 407 -34.53 -10.30 10.00
C THR A 407 -34.23 -11.53 9.15
N LEU A 408 -32.98 -11.94 9.07
CA LEU A 408 -32.53 -13.16 8.37
C LEU A 408 -32.65 -14.42 9.25
N GLY A 409 -33.15 -14.28 10.49
CA GLY A 409 -33.31 -15.40 11.41
C GLY A 409 -32.05 -15.80 12.18
N ALA A 410 -31.07 -14.88 12.33
CA ALA A 410 -29.89 -15.16 13.13
C ALA A 410 -30.26 -15.54 14.56
N ASP A 411 -29.63 -16.60 15.09
CA ASP A 411 -29.86 -17.03 16.47
C ASP A 411 -29.24 -16.03 17.46
N LEU A 412 -30.14 -15.29 18.13
CA LEU A 412 -29.78 -14.29 19.15
C LEU A 412 -29.07 -14.90 20.35
N ASN A 413 -29.35 -16.19 20.63
CA ASN A 413 -28.82 -16.90 21.79
C ASN A 413 -27.69 -17.88 21.43
N ALA A 414 -27.11 -17.77 20.24
CA ALA A 414 -25.98 -18.57 19.86
C ALA A 414 -24.77 -18.33 20.82
N VAL A 415 -24.01 -19.40 21.04
CA VAL A 415 -22.80 -19.38 21.86
C VAL A 415 -21.64 -19.91 21.04
N ALA A 416 -20.56 -19.14 20.95
CA ALA A 416 -19.32 -19.53 20.27
C ALA A 416 -18.57 -20.62 21.06
N GLU A 417 -17.59 -21.28 20.42
CA GLU A 417 -16.70 -22.24 21.11
C GLU A 417 -15.92 -21.60 22.28
N THR A 418 -15.66 -20.30 22.19
CA THR A 418 -15.04 -19.51 23.26
C THR A 418 -15.95 -19.24 24.44
N GLY A 419 -17.26 -19.55 24.33
CA GLY A 419 -18.28 -19.19 25.32
C GLY A 419 -18.83 -17.78 25.13
N ASP A 420 -18.35 -17.04 24.13
CA ASP A 420 -18.84 -15.70 23.84
C ASP A 420 -20.21 -15.72 23.15
N THR A 421 -20.98 -14.64 23.35
CA THR A 421 -22.30 -14.39 22.76
C THR A 421 -22.32 -12.99 22.14
N ALA A 422 -23.41 -12.62 21.49
CA ALA A 422 -23.58 -11.25 20.98
C ALA A 422 -23.49 -10.18 22.11
N MET A 423 -23.93 -10.51 23.33
CA MET A 423 -23.79 -9.62 24.49
C MET A 423 -22.32 -9.40 24.90
N HIS A 424 -21.46 -10.44 24.78
CA HIS A 424 -20.01 -10.27 24.94
C HIS A 424 -19.45 -9.33 23.86
N GLY A 425 -19.92 -9.45 22.62
CA GLY A 425 -19.58 -8.54 21.53
C GLY A 425 -19.87 -7.09 21.86
N ALA A 426 -21.10 -6.79 22.27
CA ALA A 426 -21.51 -5.43 22.67
C ALA A 426 -20.67 -4.87 23.83
N ALA A 427 -20.23 -5.75 24.74
CA ALA A 427 -19.31 -5.37 25.81
C ALA A 427 -17.89 -5.08 25.31
N PHE A 428 -17.36 -5.89 24.39
CA PHE A 428 -16.04 -5.67 23.78
C PHE A 428 -15.98 -4.36 23.00
N ALA A 429 -17.02 -4.00 22.26
CA ALA A 429 -17.07 -2.79 21.46
C ALA A 429 -17.50 -1.53 22.25
N ASN A 430 -17.94 -1.68 23.54
CA ASN A 430 -18.54 -0.60 24.31
C ASN A 430 -19.82 -0.02 23.67
N PHE A 431 -20.72 -0.87 23.23
CA PHE A 431 -21.96 -0.52 22.55
C PHE A 431 -23.20 -0.64 23.47
N PRO A 432 -23.52 0.35 24.33
CA PRO A 432 -24.64 0.30 25.26
C PRO A 432 -26.00 0.18 24.57
N LYS A 433 -26.20 0.84 23.42
CA LYS A 433 -27.45 0.75 22.69
C LYS A 433 -27.67 -0.67 22.11
N VAL A 434 -26.58 -1.33 21.66
CA VAL A 434 -26.62 -2.73 21.20
C VAL A 434 -27.00 -3.67 22.36
N VAL A 435 -26.49 -3.44 23.58
CA VAL A 435 -26.91 -4.20 24.79
C VAL A 435 -28.42 -4.10 24.97
N HIS A 436 -28.99 -2.88 24.93
CA HIS A 436 -30.45 -2.68 25.06
C HIS A 436 -31.23 -3.31 23.90
N LEU A 437 -30.69 -3.18 22.66
CA LEU A 437 -31.35 -3.81 21.48
C LEU A 437 -31.43 -5.33 21.64
N LEU A 438 -30.33 -5.99 21.97
CA LEU A 438 -30.29 -7.46 22.12
C LEU A 438 -31.21 -7.91 23.25
N HIS A 439 -31.25 -7.18 24.39
CA HIS A 439 -32.19 -7.43 25.45
C HIS A 439 -33.65 -7.29 25.00
N ALA A 440 -34.02 -6.19 24.33
CA ALA A 440 -35.36 -5.93 23.81
C ALA A 440 -35.81 -6.98 22.76
N ARG A 441 -34.86 -7.59 22.04
CA ARG A 441 -35.15 -8.67 21.07
C ARG A 441 -35.17 -10.06 21.72
N GLY A 442 -34.99 -10.17 23.05
CA GLY A 442 -35.17 -11.40 23.80
C GLY A 442 -33.92 -12.23 24.01
N ALA A 443 -32.74 -11.57 24.11
CA ALA A 443 -31.52 -12.24 24.54
C ALA A 443 -31.72 -12.86 25.93
N LYS A 444 -31.54 -14.18 26.05
CA LYS A 444 -31.80 -14.94 27.27
C LYS A 444 -30.69 -14.76 28.28
N LEU A 445 -31.04 -14.25 29.48
CA LEU A 445 -30.12 -13.99 30.57
C LEU A 445 -29.30 -15.23 30.95
N GLU A 446 -29.93 -16.37 31.06
CA GLU A 446 -29.31 -17.65 31.39
C GLU A 446 -28.30 -18.15 30.34
N VAL A 447 -28.31 -17.57 29.14
CA VAL A 447 -27.35 -17.87 28.07
C VAL A 447 -26.21 -16.89 28.11
N TRP A 448 -26.48 -15.57 28.06
CA TRP A 448 -25.43 -14.58 27.88
C TRP A 448 -24.72 -14.16 29.17
N ASN A 449 -25.38 -14.25 30.33
CA ASN A 449 -24.78 -13.89 31.63
C ASN A 449 -23.97 -15.04 32.23
N ARG A 450 -23.19 -15.71 31.36
CA ARG A 450 -22.24 -16.77 31.75
C ARG A 450 -20.83 -16.34 31.42
N PRO A 451 -19.84 -16.76 32.21
CA PRO A 451 -18.46 -16.50 31.87
C PRO A 451 -18.05 -17.30 30.63
N ASN A 452 -17.32 -16.66 29.73
CA ASN A 452 -16.66 -17.32 28.59
C ASN A 452 -15.50 -18.22 29.08
N ARG A 453 -14.76 -18.86 28.16
CA ARG A 453 -13.58 -19.71 28.52
C ARG A 453 -12.49 -19.00 29.32
N ARG A 454 -12.48 -17.66 29.34
CA ARG A 454 -11.55 -16.84 30.10
C ARG A 454 -12.08 -16.44 31.48
N GLY A 455 -13.27 -16.87 31.82
CA GLY A 455 -13.94 -16.49 33.06
C GLY A 455 -14.62 -15.12 33.02
N TRP A 456 -14.79 -14.50 31.85
CA TRP A 456 -15.35 -13.15 31.71
C TRP A 456 -16.82 -13.22 31.33
N THR A 457 -17.67 -12.58 32.11
CA THR A 457 -19.05 -12.26 31.71
C THR A 457 -19.06 -10.98 30.88
N PRO A 458 -20.12 -10.66 30.13
CA PRO A 458 -20.21 -9.38 29.41
C PRO A 458 -20.00 -8.16 30.30
N LEU A 459 -20.50 -8.18 31.53
CA LEU A 459 -20.28 -7.08 32.48
C LEU A 459 -18.80 -6.94 32.84
N LEU A 460 -18.08 -8.04 33.13
CA LEU A 460 -16.64 -8.01 33.38
C LEU A 460 -15.87 -7.47 32.18
N VAL A 461 -16.25 -7.84 30.96
CA VAL A 461 -15.64 -7.30 29.74
C VAL A 461 -15.84 -5.78 29.66
N ALA A 462 -17.05 -5.28 29.97
CA ALA A 462 -17.34 -3.84 30.02
C ALA A 462 -16.56 -3.11 31.12
N GLU A 463 -16.28 -3.79 32.25
CA GLU A 463 -15.43 -3.29 33.35
C GLU A 463 -13.93 -3.25 33.01
N GLY A 464 -13.53 -3.73 31.82
CA GLY A 464 -12.16 -3.69 31.33
C GLY A 464 -11.39 -5.01 31.41
N HIS A 465 -12.03 -6.14 31.78
CA HIS A 465 -11.43 -7.48 31.70
C HIS A 465 -11.46 -7.97 30.24
N ARG A 466 -10.56 -7.44 29.41
CA ARG A 466 -10.48 -7.73 27.96
C ARG A 466 -9.07 -7.45 27.41
N PHE A 467 -8.81 -7.91 26.19
CA PHE A 467 -7.59 -7.56 25.47
C PHE A 467 -7.63 -6.13 24.90
N GLY A 468 -6.46 -5.55 24.66
CA GLY A 468 -6.34 -4.25 24.02
C GLY A 468 -6.65 -3.09 24.96
N ASN A 469 -7.66 -2.28 24.66
CA ASN A 469 -8.04 -1.14 25.50
C ASN A 469 -8.75 -1.59 26.76
N PHE A 470 -8.06 -1.46 27.89
CA PHE A 470 -8.54 -1.89 29.22
C PHE A 470 -9.39 -0.85 29.95
N LYS A 471 -9.75 0.26 29.32
CA LYS A 471 -10.59 1.29 29.97
C LYS A 471 -12.00 0.76 30.15
N PRO A 472 -12.62 0.91 31.33
CA PRO A 472 -14.02 0.58 31.53
C PRO A 472 -14.95 1.41 30.64
N GLY A 473 -15.95 0.77 30.05
CA GLY A 473 -17.02 1.42 29.30
C GLY A 473 -18.17 1.80 30.22
N PHE A 474 -18.14 2.95 30.87
CA PHE A 474 -19.12 3.31 31.92
C PHE A 474 -20.57 3.30 31.41
N SER A 475 -20.86 3.75 30.19
CA SER A 475 -22.18 3.69 29.60
C SER A 475 -22.65 2.25 29.36
N THR A 476 -21.74 1.38 28.94
CA THR A 476 -22.01 -0.04 28.70
C THR A 476 -22.22 -0.78 30.02
N ILE A 477 -21.45 -0.48 31.05
CA ILE A 477 -21.65 -0.99 32.40
C ILE A 477 -23.06 -0.58 32.91
N ALA A 478 -23.43 0.71 32.74
CA ALA A 478 -24.75 1.18 33.11
C ALA A 478 -25.88 0.42 32.38
N ALA A 479 -25.72 0.21 31.07
CA ALA A 479 -26.69 -0.57 30.28
C ALA A 479 -26.83 -2.02 30.80
N PHE A 480 -25.72 -2.70 31.12
CA PHE A 480 -25.79 -4.04 31.73
C PHE A 480 -26.46 -4.02 33.11
N HIS A 481 -26.20 -3.01 33.94
CA HIS A 481 -26.87 -2.86 35.23
C HIS A 481 -28.39 -2.68 35.08
N GLU A 482 -28.85 -1.89 34.11
CA GLU A 482 -30.24 -1.70 33.79
C GLU A 482 -30.91 -3.02 33.35
N VAL A 483 -30.24 -3.76 32.45
CA VAL A 483 -30.75 -5.06 31.98
C VAL A 483 -30.82 -6.09 33.10
N LEU A 484 -29.80 -6.17 33.98
CA LEU A 484 -29.81 -7.08 35.11
C LEU A 484 -30.96 -6.76 36.08
N ARG A 485 -31.17 -5.47 36.41
CA ARG A 485 -32.30 -5.04 37.25
C ARG A 485 -33.65 -5.34 36.62
N ALA A 486 -33.81 -5.19 35.30
CA ALA A 486 -35.00 -5.56 34.58
C ALA A 486 -35.36 -7.07 34.71
N HIS A 487 -34.33 -7.90 34.96
CA HIS A 487 -34.49 -9.32 35.28
C HIS A 487 -34.60 -9.61 36.80
N GLY A 488 -34.68 -8.57 37.64
CA GLY A 488 -34.77 -8.72 39.10
C GLY A 488 -33.49 -9.11 39.79
N LEU A 489 -32.34 -8.90 39.12
CA LEU A 489 -31.00 -9.15 39.68
C LEU A 489 -30.34 -7.84 40.11
N GLU A 490 -29.78 -7.83 41.31
CA GLU A 490 -28.87 -6.74 41.70
C GLU A 490 -27.51 -6.91 40.98
N PRO A 491 -27.01 -5.88 40.32
CA PRO A 491 -25.67 -5.93 39.71
C PRO A 491 -24.61 -6.22 40.78
N PRO A 492 -23.63 -7.09 40.50
CA PRO A 492 -22.52 -7.33 41.42
C PRO A 492 -21.70 -6.05 41.59
N PRO A 493 -21.01 -5.89 42.73
CA PRO A 493 -20.07 -4.80 42.89
C PRO A 493 -18.94 -4.90 41.86
N PRO A 494 -18.35 -3.74 41.46
CA PRO A 494 -17.26 -3.76 40.47
C PRO A 494 -16.14 -4.70 40.90
N THR A 495 -15.69 -5.53 40.00
CA THR A 495 -14.60 -6.49 40.26
C THR A 495 -13.25 -5.79 40.08
N PRO A 496 -12.42 -5.67 41.16
CA PRO A 496 -11.11 -5.12 41.01
C PRO A 496 -10.27 -5.92 40.03
N ARG A 497 -9.69 -5.25 39.05
CA ARG A 497 -8.76 -5.86 38.11
C ARG A 497 -7.48 -6.20 38.82
N VAL A 498 -7.14 -7.47 38.94
CA VAL A 498 -5.80 -7.91 39.32
C VAL A 498 -4.93 -7.76 38.09
N GLU A 499 -3.98 -6.81 38.09
CA GLU A 499 -2.94 -6.75 37.06
C GLU A 499 -2.07 -8.02 37.17
N VAL A 500 -2.40 -8.99 36.31
CA VAL A 500 -1.52 -10.13 36.08
C VAL A 500 -0.44 -9.64 35.10
N LEU A 501 0.63 -9.07 35.67
CA LEU A 501 1.86 -8.81 34.93
C LEU A 501 2.44 -10.19 34.54
N GLY A 502 2.32 -10.55 33.26
CA GLY A 502 2.95 -11.74 32.72
C GLY A 502 1.99 -12.83 32.22
N TYR A 503 0.95 -12.48 31.48
CA TYR A 503 0.17 -13.47 30.74
C TYR A 503 0.85 -13.78 29.40
N GLU A 504 1.58 -14.91 29.36
CA GLU A 504 1.94 -15.55 28.10
C GLU A 504 0.67 -16.23 27.55
N ASP A 505 0.27 -15.87 26.33
CA ASP A 505 -0.84 -16.49 25.60
C ASP A 505 -0.47 -18.00 25.39
N PRO A 506 -1.21 -18.94 25.93
CA PRO A 506 -1.02 -20.34 25.60
C PRO A 506 -1.60 -20.57 24.21
N GLY A 507 -0.73 -20.54 23.16
CA GLY A 507 -0.89 -20.65 21.74
C GLY A 507 -2.12 -21.41 21.19
#